data_708aedfd842fefe4e36b3a657548f49a
#
_entry.id   708aedfd842fefe4e36b3a657548f49a
#
_cell.length_a   1.000
_cell.length_b   1.000
_cell.length_c   1.000
_cell.angle_alpha   90.00
_cell.angle_beta   90.00
_cell.angle_gamma   90.00
#
_symmetry.space_group_name_H-M   'P 1'
#
loop_
_entity.id
_entity.type
_entity.pdbx_description
1 polymer ?
#
loop_
_entity_poly.entity_id
_entity_poly.type
_entity_poly.pdbx_seq_one_letter_code
_entity_poly.pdbx_strand_id
1 'polypeptide(L)'
;FGSMARFVPALPLIGGGQTRFQPIFAGDVAECVLKAVDAPTKYAGRTFELGGPSTYSFKELMEFILTTIRRKRLLVPVPFFAAYPLGMVGEILGALPFVQPFLTRDQVTLLKSDNVVGETDEDLGATADFGIDLETVEAITPTYLARYRKGGQFSEDPELIS
;
A
#
# COMPACT_ATOMS: atom_id res chain seq x y z
N PHE A 1 8.38 0.23 1.79
CA PHE A 1 8.59 1.56 2.36
C PHE A 1 9.02 1.50 3.82
N GLY A 2 8.42 0.70 4.70
CA GLY A 2 8.83 0.57 6.11
C GLY A 2 10.31 0.20 6.29
N SER A 3 10.86 -0.70 5.47
CA SER A 3 12.28 -1.05 5.47
C SER A 3 13.16 0.12 5.03
N MET A 4 12.77 0.82 3.96
CA MET A 4 13.50 2.00 3.47
C MET A 4 13.58 3.10 4.52
N ALA A 5 12.48 3.35 5.23
CA ALA A 5 12.44 4.36 6.30
C ALA A 5 13.41 4.10 7.45
N ARG A 6 13.99 2.89 7.56
CA ARG A 6 15.05 2.60 8.55
C ARG A 6 16.41 3.18 8.15
N PHE A 7 16.72 3.19 6.86
CA PHE A 7 18.07 3.44 6.36
C PHE A 7 18.22 4.81 5.70
N VAL A 8 17.16 5.35 5.08
CA VAL A 8 17.26 6.62 4.35
C VAL A 8 16.64 7.78 5.13
N PRO A 9 17.24 8.98 5.11
CA PRO A 9 16.75 10.16 5.83
C PRO A 9 15.55 10.82 5.12
N ALA A 10 15.37 10.56 3.82
CA ALA A 10 14.30 11.13 3.01
C ALA A 10 13.67 10.05 2.12
N LEU A 11 12.37 10.13 1.90
CA LEU A 11 11.59 9.24 1.05
C LEU A 11 11.02 10.03 -0.13
N PRO A 12 11.13 9.51 -1.37
CA PRO A 12 10.61 10.19 -2.54
C PRO A 12 9.08 10.07 -2.61
N LEU A 13 8.39 11.19 -2.79
CA LEU A 13 6.98 11.24 -3.18
C LEU A 13 6.89 11.45 -4.69
N ILE A 14 6.82 10.36 -5.42
CA ILE A 14 6.70 10.38 -6.87
C ILE A 14 5.38 11.05 -7.27
N GLY A 15 5.44 11.97 -8.27
CA GLY A 15 4.27 12.73 -8.69
C GLY A 15 3.68 13.63 -7.59
N GLY A 16 4.48 13.98 -6.58
CA GLY A 16 4.00 14.73 -5.40
C GLY A 16 3.12 13.91 -4.46
N GLY A 17 3.00 12.61 -4.69
CA GLY A 17 2.21 11.70 -3.85
C GLY A 17 0.69 11.84 -4.02
N GLN A 18 0.22 12.35 -5.16
CA GLN A 18 -1.20 12.60 -5.40
C GLN A 18 -1.97 11.36 -5.87
N THR A 19 -1.27 10.34 -6.36
CA THR A 19 -1.87 9.09 -6.83
C THR A 19 -2.71 8.44 -5.74
N ARG A 20 -3.93 8.08 -6.07
CA ARG A 20 -4.89 7.49 -5.13
C ARG A 20 -4.84 5.98 -5.14
N PHE A 21 -4.98 5.39 -3.98
CA PHE A 21 -5.04 3.94 -3.75
C PHE A 21 -6.21 3.61 -2.84
N GLN A 22 -6.79 2.45 -3.07
CA GLN A 22 -7.85 1.89 -2.22
C GLN A 22 -7.39 0.51 -1.69
N PRO A 23 -6.46 0.50 -0.71
CA PRO A 23 -5.89 -0.75 -0.21
C PRO A 23 -6.95 -1.60 0.48
N ILE A 24 -6.95 -2.89 0.16
CA ILE A 24 -7.80 -3.89 0.81
C ILE A 24 -6.95 -4.86 1.62
N PHE A 25 -7.48 -5.32 2.75
CA PHE A 25 -6.83 -6.35 3.54
C PHE A 25 -6.91 -7.72 2.84
N ALA A 26 -5.81 -8.46 2.84
CA ALA A 26 -5.77 -9.77 2.19
C ALA A 26 -6.74 -10.79 2.80
N GLY A 27 -7.07 -10.65 4.09
CA GLY A 27 -8.10 -11.47 4.75
C GLY A 27 -9.48 -11.22 4.18
N ASP A 28 -9.84 -9.96 3.90
CA ASP A 28 -11.13 -9.61 3.31
C ASP A 28 -11.24 -10.15 1.88
N VAL A 29 -10.13 -10.10 1.10
CA VAL A 29 -10.08 -10.72 -0.23
C VAL A 29 -10.32 -12.23 -0.13
N ALA A 30 -9.71 -12.90 0.85
CA ALA A 30 -9.90 -14.33 1.08
C ALA A 30 -11.37 -14.65 1.46
N GLU A 31 -12.00 -13.80 2.27
CA GLU A 31 -13.41 -13.96 2.60
C GLU A 31 -14.33 -13.78 1.37
N CYS A 32 -14.05 -12.80 0.50
CA CYS A 32 -14.74 -12.65 -0.78
C CYS A 32 -14.64 -13.93 -1.63
N VAL A 33 -13.44 -14.51 -1.73
CA VAL A 33 -13.22 -15.75 -2.47
C VAL A 33 -14.02 -16.92 -1.86
N LEU A 34 -14.02 -17.08 -0.54
CA LEU A 34 -14.80 -18.10 0.14
C LEU A 34 -16.30 -17.95 -0.14
N LYS A 35 -16.84 -16.75 -0.03
CA LYS A 35 -18.25 -16.48 -0.35
C LYS A 35 -18.59 -16.75 -1.81
N ALA A 36 -17.65 -16.48 -2.73
CA ALA A 36 -17.84 -16.80 -4.15
C ALA A 36 -17.91 -18.30 -4.40
N VAL A 37 -17.09 -19.09 -3.70
CA VAL A 37 -17.08 -20.56 -3.78
C VAL A 37 -18.35 -21.16 -3.15
N ASP A 38 -18.79 -20.62 -2.01
CA ASP A 38 -19.97 -21.12 -1.28
C ASP A 38 -21.29 -20.82 -2.00
N ALA A 39 -21.34 -19.75 -2.81
CA ALA A 39 -22.54 -19.35 -3.55
C ALA A 39 -22.27 -19.16 -5.06
N PRO A 40 -21.86 -20.21 -5.78
CA PRO A 40 -21.44 -20.12 -7.17
C PRO A 40 -22.54 -19.60 -8.10
N THR A 41 -23.80 -19.87 -7.82
CA THR A 41 -24.92 -19.36 -8.62
C THR A 41 -25.07 -17.84 -8.58
N LYS A 42 -24.56 -17.18 -7.53
CA LYS A 42 -24.61 -15.73 -7.37
C LYS A 42 -23.42 -15.04 -8.05
N TYR A 43 -22.25 -15.67 -8.04
CA TYR A 43 -21.00 -15.01 -8.40
C TYR A 43 -20.33 -15.53 -9.67
N ALA A 44 -20.69 -16.76 -10.15
CA ALA A 44 -20.07 -17.37 -11.32
C ALA A 44 -20.25 -16.52 -12.59
N GLY A 45 -19.20 -16.44 -13.38
CA GLY A 45 -19.20 -15.70 -14.64
C GLY A 45 -19.17 -14.17 -14.50
N ARG A 46 -19.07 -13.65 -13.28
CA ARG A 46 -18.92 -12.21 -13.00
C ARG A 46 -17.50 -11.85 -12.65
N THR A 47 -17.11 -10.63 -12.95
CA THR A 47 -15.83 -10.01 -12.54
C THR A 47 -16.11 -9.02 -11.42
N PHE A 48 -15.22 -8.96 -10.44
CA PHE A 48 -15.33 -8.06 -9.30
C PHE A 48 -14.03 -7.29 -9.11
N GLU A 49 -14.15 -5.98 -8.89
CA GLU A 49 -13.05 -5.15 -8.40
C GLU A 49 -13.15 -5.05 -6.88
N LEU A 50 -12.08 -5.48 -6.20
CA LEU A 50 -12.05 -5.49 -4.75
C LEU A 50 -11.21 -4.33 -4.22
N GLY A 51 -11.84 -3.40 -3.53
CA GLY A 51 -11.21 -2.28 -2.85
C GLY A 51 -11.56 -2.24 -1.37
N GLY A 52 -10.67 -1.66 -0.58
CA GLY A 52 -10.89 -1.47 0.86
C GLY A 52 -11.91 -0.37 1.16
N PRO A 53 -12.18 -0.10 2.45
CA PRO A 53 -13.25 0.81 2.86
C PRO A 53 -12.93 2.30 2.60
N SER A 54 -11.67 2.65 2.37
CA SER A 54 -11.24 4.03 2.22
C SER A 54 -10.17 4.20 1.13
N THR A 55 -10.21 5.37 0.48
CA THR A 55 -9.23 5.78 -0.53
C THR A 55 -8.23 6.74 0.11
N TYR A 56 -6.93 6.53 -0.19
CA TYR A 56 -5.83 7.33 0.32
C TYR A 56 -4.95 7.81 -0.83
N SER A 57 -4.41 9.01 -0.74
CA SER A 57 -3.28 9.41 -1.58
C SER A 57 -2.00 8.66 -1.18
N PHE A 58 -1.06 8.53 -2.09
CA PHE A 58 0.26 7.96 -1.78
C PHE A 58 0.96 8.72 -0.65
N LYS A 59 0.79 10.05 -0.60
CA LYS A 59 1.32 10.88 0.48
C LYS A 59 0.74 10.51 1.83
N GLU A 60 -0.59 10.40 1.95
CA GLU A 60 -1.28 10.01 3.20
C GLU A 60 -0.81 8.64 3.68
N LEU A 61 -0.69 7.67 2.77
CA LEU A 61 -0.17 6.34 3.12
C LEU A 61 1.27 6.41 3.65
N MET A 62 2.13 7.24 3.03
CA MET A 62 3.51 7.41 3.49
C MET A 62 3.59 8.10 4.85
N GLU A 63 2.79 9.13 5.10
CA GLU A 63 2.67 9.82 6.38
C GLU A 63 2.16 8.88 7.47
N PHE A 64 1.14 8.09 7.15
CA PHE A 64 0.60 7.08 8.05
C PHE A 64 1.65 6.01 8.42
N ILE A 65 2.39 5.48 7.43
CA ILE A 65 3.48 4.53 7.69
C ILE A 65 4.53 5.14 8.62
N LEU A 66 4.98 6.36 8.34
CA LEU A 66 6.01 7.05 9.16
C LEU A 66 5.54 7.27 10.59
N THR A 67 4.29 7.67 10.77
CA THR A 67 3.67 7.85 12.09
C THR A 67 3.61 6.52 12.84
N THR A 68 3.13 5.47 12.18
CA THR A 68 2.99 4.12 12.77
C THR A 68 4.33 3.53 13.21
N ILE A 69 5.40 3.73 12.41
CA ILE A 69 6.75 3.25 12.77
C ILE A 69 7.51 4.23 13.67
N ARG A 70 6.89 5.36 14.06
CA ARG A 70 7.46 6.41 14.92
C ARG A 70 8.79 6.95 14.39
N ARG A 71 8.88 7.19 13.07
CA ARG A 71 10.07 7.73 12.41
C ARG A 71 9.74 9.01 11.67
N LYS A 72 10.51 10.06 11.95
CA LYS A 72 10.44 11.31 11.18
C LYS A 72 11.38 11.20 9.98
N ARG A 73 10.82 11.26 8.78
CA ARG A 73 11.57 11.30 7.52
C ARG A 73 11.03 12.41 6.65
N LEU A 74 11.91 13.02 5.87
CA LEU A 74 11.50 14.02 4.92
C LEU A 74 10.80 13.33 3.75
N LEU A 75 9.62 13.82 3.39
CA LEU A 75 8.93 13.41 2.17
C LEU A 75 9.26 14.43 1.09
N VAL A 76 10.01 14.00 0.07
CA VAL A 76 10.52 14.89 -1.00
C VAL A 76 9.72 14.65 -2.27
N PRO A 77 8.96 15.64 -2.76
CA PRO A 77 8.23 15.50 -4.00
C PRO A 77 9.20 15.35 -5.18
N VAL A 78 9.04 14.27 -5.95
CA VAL A 78 9.85 13.96 -7.12
C VAL A 78 8.93 13.91 -8.34
N PRO A 79 9.10 14.80 -9.31
CA PRO A 79 8.28 14.77 -10.53
C PRO A 79 8.58 13.52 -11.36
N PHE A 80 7.61 13.05 -12.12
CA PHE A 80 7.71 11.81 -12.89
C PHE A 80 8.90 11.78 -13.86
N PHE A 81 9.23 12.91 -14.49
CA PHE A 81 10.37 12.97 -15.41
C PHE A 81 11.73 12.72 -14.71
N ALA A 82 11.85 13.09 -13.45
CA ALA A 82 13.05 12.83 -12.64
C ALA A 82 13.01 11.44 -11.99
N ALA A 83 11.83 10.93 -11.67
CA ALA A 83 11.65 9.61 -11.08
C ALA A 83 11.99 8.48 -12.05
N TYR A 84 11.74 8.67 -13.35
CA TYR A 84 11.96 7.65 -14.37
C TYR A 84 13.44 7.22 -14.51
N PRO A 85 14.40 8.15 -14.72
CA PRO A 85 15.83 7.79 -14.74
C PRO A 85 16.30 7.25 -13.39
N LEU A 86 15.74 7.73 -12.27
CA LEU A 86 16.05 7.19 -10.95
C LEU A 86 15.60 5.73 -10.80
N GLY A 87 14.43 5.39 -11.34
CA GLY A 87 13.94 4.01 -11.41
C GLY A 87 14.86 3.11 -12.25
N MET A 88 15.39 3.62 -13.36
CA MET A 88 16.32 2.90 -14.20
C MET A 88 17.64 2.59 -13.48
N VAL A 89 18.17 3.55 -12.72
CA VAL A 89 19.33 3.33 -11.85
C VAL A 89 19.03 2.29 -10.78
N GLY A 90 17.83 2.37 -10.17
CA GLY A 90 17.38 1.37 -9.19
C GLY A 90 17.34 -0.05 -9.75
N GLU A 91 16.85 -0.23 -10.98
CA GLU A 91 16.83 -1.55 -11.66
C GLU A 91 18.24 -2.09 -11.93
N ILE A 92 19.15 -1.23 -12.39
CA ILE A 92 20.55 -1.62 -12.63
C ILE A 92 21.22 -2.06 -11.32
N LEU A 93 21.03 -1.31 -10.24
CA LEU A 93 21.56 -1.67 -8.92
C LEU A 93 20.88 -2.94 -8.37
N GLY A 94 19.58 -3.13 -8.62
CA GLY A 94 18.85 -4.33 -8.23
C GLY A 94 19.24 -5.59 -9.00
N ALA A 95 19.96 -5.47 -10.13
CA ALA A 95 20.57 -6.60 -10.82
C ALA A 95 21.79 -7.18 -10.07
N LEU A 96 22.33 -6.44 -9.09
CA LEU A 96 23.39 -6.93 -8.24
C LEU A 96 22.83 -7.85 -7.15
N PRO A 97 23.48 -8.97 -6.83
CA PRO A 97 23.06 -9.86 -5.77
C PRO A 97 23.03 -9.09 -4.42
N PHE A 98 21.97 -9.33 -3.63
CA PHE A 98 21.72 -8.71 -2.31
C PHE A 98 21.29 -7.23 -2.31
N VAL A 99 21.15 -6.57 -3.47
CA VAL A 99 20.62 -5.20 -3.56
C VAL A 99 19.15 -5.26 -3.95
N GLN A 100 18.27 -4.78 -3.06
CA GLN A 100 16.85 -4.57 -3.39
C GLN A 100 16.68 -3.16 -3.95
N PRO A 101 16.17 -3.01 -5.19
CA PRO A 101 15.95 -1.69 -5.77
C PRO A 101 14.92 -0.94 -4.92
N PHE A 102 15.22 0.30 -4.59
CA PHE A 102 14.31 1.17 -3.82
C PHE A 102 13.20 1.76 -4.70
N LEU A 103 13.41 1.83 -6.01
CA LEU A 103 12.47 2.33 -7.00
C LEU A 103 12.75 1.65 -8.34
N THR A 104 11.70 1.26 -9.06
CA THR A 104 11.79 0.71 -10.43
C THR A 104 10.95 1.56 -11.39
N ARG A 105 11.21 1.46 -12.69
CA ARG A 105 10.40 2.15 -13.72
C ARG A 105 8.95 1.69 -13.72
N ASP A 106 8.72 0.42 -13.44
CA ASP A 106 7.37 -0.14 -13.31
C ASP A 106 6.61 0.54 -12.17
N GLN A 107 7.23 0.67 -11.00
CA GLN A 107 6.64 1.40 -9.86
C GLN A 107 6.34 2.86 -10.21
N VAL A 108 7.23 3.55 -10.95
CA VAL A 108 6.97 4.91 -11.42
C VAL A 108 5.78 4.96 -12.37
N THR A 109 5.64 3.95 -13.24
CA THR A 109 4.53 3.84 -14.18
C THR A 109 3.22 3.60 -13.46
N LEU A 110 3.17 2.69 -12.50
CA LEU A 110 1.99 2.43 -11.67
C LEU A 110 1.53 3.67 -10.90
N LEU A 111 2.48 4.50 -10.44
CA LEU A 111 2.16 5.74 -9.73
C LEU A 111 1.60 6.87 -10.62
N LYS A 112 1.51 6.69 -11.94
CA LYS A 112 0.90 7.68 -12.85
C LYS A 112 -0.63 7.62 -12.91
N SER A 113 -1.21 6.49 -12.53
CA SER A 113 -2.65 6.26 -12.56
C SER A 113 -3.15 5.90 -11.18
N ASP A 114 -4.34 6.37 -10.86
CA ASP A 114 -5.02 5.99 -9.64
C ASP A 114 -5.36 4.48 -9.66
N ASN A 115 -5.30 3.87 -8.51
CA ASN A 115 -5.69 2.48 -8.30
C ASN A 115 -6.82 2.42 -7.26
N VAL A 116 -8.00 2.77 -7.74
CA VAL A 116 -9.25 2.79 -6.96
C VAL A 116 -10.34 2.06 -7.75
N VAL A 117 -11.24 1.38 -7.05
CA VAL A 117 -12.35 0.63 -7.68
C VAL A 117 -13.44 1.56 -8.16
N GLY A 118 -14.17 1.13 -9.20
CA GLY A 118 -15.37 1.82 -9.70
C GLY A 118 -15.11 3.00 -10.62
N GLU A 119 -13.86 3.28 -11.00
CA GLU A 119 -13.55 4.38 -11.95
C GLU A 119 -13.43 3.88 -13.40
N THR A 120 -13.31 2.58 -13.63
CA THR A 120 -12.95 2.02 -14.94
C THR A 120 -14.07 1.28 -15.66
N ASP A 121 -15.03 0.68 -14.96
CA ASP A 121 -16.11 -0.09 -15.61
C ASP A 121 -17.33 -0.23 -14.68
N GLU A 122 -18.47 0.31 -15.11
CA GLU A 122 -19.73 0.26 -14.35
C GLU A 122 -20.36 -1.16 -14.32
N ASP A 123 -19.93 -2.06 -15.20
CA ASP A 123 -20.46 -3.44 -15.27
C ASP A 123 -19.76 -4.41 -14.30
N LEU A 124 -18.72 -3.95 -13.61
CA LEU A 124 -17.98 -4.75 -12.63
C LEU A 124 -18.70 -4.76 -11.27
N GLY A 125 -18.70 -5.93 -10.62
CA GLY A 125 -19.15 -6.03 -9.24
C GLY A 125 -18.11 -5.42 -8.28
N ALA A 126 -18.55 -5.05 -7.08
CA ALA A 126 -17.73 -4.42 -6.06
C ALA A 126 -17.60 -5.29 -4.80
N THR A 127 -16.69 -4.92 -3.90
CA THR A 127 -16.52 -5.57 -2.59
C THR A 127 -17.83 -5.62 -1.79
N ALA A 128 -18.66 -4.58 -1.91
CA ALA A 128 -19.97 -4.50 -1.26
C ALA A 128 -20.94 -5.63 -1.64
N ASP A 129 -20.81 -6.22 -2.84
CA ASP A 129 -21.65 -7.32 -3.29
C ASP A 129 -21.48 -8.59 -2.44
N PHE A 130 -20.36 -8.70 -1.75
CA PHE A 130 -20.06 -9.82 -0.88
C PHE A 130 -20.66 -9.68 0.52
N GLY A 131 -21.03 -8.46 0.94
CA GLY A 131 -21.62 -8.20 2.26
C GLY A 131 -20.69 -8.63 3.41
N ILE A 132 -19.44 -8.22 3.35
CA ILE A 132 -18.43 -8.43 4.39
C ILE A 132 -18.10 -7.11 5.07
N ASP A 133 -17.68 -7.17 6.33
CA ASP A 133 -17.15 -6.03 7.06
C ASP A 133 -15.66 -5.88 6.75
N LEU A 134 -15.29 -4.77 6.10
CA LEU A 134 -13.92 -4.54 5.65
C LEU A 134 -13.04 -3.97 6.76
N GLU A 135 -11.86 -4.53 6.88
CA GLU A 135 -10.84 -4.03 7.79
C GLU A 135 -10.18 -2.75 7.26
N THR A 136 -9.93 -1.80 8.14
CA THR A 136 -9.27 -0.54 7.77
C THR A 136 -7.74 -0.66 7.77
N VAL A 137 -7.08 0.23 7.02
CA VAL A 137 -5.61 0.32 7.00
C VAL A 137 -5.07 0.61 8.41
N GLU A 138 -5.78 1.44 9.17
CA GLU A 138 -5.42 1.83 10.53
C GLU A 138 -5.49 0.67 11.52
N ALA A 139 -6.44 -0.25 11.35
CA ALA A 139 -6.59 -1.42 12.20
C ALA A 139 -5.48 -2.47 11.96
N ILE A 140 -5.20 -2.73 10.68
CA ILE A 140 -4.32 -3.85 10.28
C ILE A 140 -2.83 -3.47 10.23
N THR A 141 -2.51 -2.31 9.69
CA THR A 141 -1.13 -1.91 9.41
C THR A 141 -0.21 -1.87 10.63
N PRO A 142 -0.64 -1.42 11.83
CA PRO A 142 0.22 -1.40 13.02
C PRO A 142 0.80 -2.77 13.38
N THR A 143 0.07 -3.86 13.15
CA THR A 143 0.52 -5.23 13.45
C THR A 143 1.71 -5.63 12.58
N TYR A 144 1.71 -5.25 11.31
CA TYR A 144 2.80 -5.55 10.37
C TYR A 144 3.98 -4.60 10.49
N LEU A 145 3.74 -3.34 10.85
CA LEU A 145 4.76 -2.29 10.89
C LEU A 145 5.51 -2.23 12.23
N ALA A 146 5.06 -2.89 13.29
CA ALA A 146 5.72 -2.89 14.60
C ALA A 146 7.21 -3.21 14.52
N ARG A 147 7.61 -4.16 13.66
CA ARG A 147 9.01 -4.55 13.42
C ARG A 147 9.92 -3.43 12.90
N TYR A 148 9.37 -2.37 12.33
CA TYR A 148 10.12 -1.24 11.76
C TYR A 148 10.24 -0.05 12.74
N ARG A 149 9.59 -0.12 13.90
CA ARG A 149 9.70 0.90 14.97
C ARG A 149 11.14 0.99 15.47
N LYS A 150 11.48 2.13 16.05
CA LYS A 150 12.75 2.30 16.77
C LYS A 150 12.69 1.46 18.05
N GLY A 151 13.58 0.47 18.17
CA GLY A 151 13.53 -0.53 19.26
C GLY A 151 12.90 -1.87 18.85
N GLY A 152 12.25 -1.93 17.67
CA GLY A 152 11.64 -3.15 17.15
C GLY A 152 10.30 -3.50 17.81
N GLN A 153 9.82 -4.71 17.54
CA GLN A 153 8.53 -5.20 18.05
C GLN A 153 8.51 -5.49 19.57
N PHE A 154 9.67 -5.55 20.20
CA PHE A 154 9.82 -5.84 21.63
C PHE A 154 10.09 -4.56 22.47
N SER A 155 10.08 -3.36 21.84
CA SER A 155 10.14 -2.14 22.61
C SER A 155 8.83 -2.00 23.39
N GLU A 156 8.93 -2.05 24.72
CA GLU A 156 7.81 -1.79 25.62
C GLU A 156 7.19 -0.45 25.27
N ASP A 157 5.90 -0.46 24.98
CA ASP A 157 5.12 0.74 24.75
C ASP A 157 4.67 1.27 26.12
N PRO A 158 5.18 2.38 26.63
CA PRO A 158 4.75 2.91 27.94
C PRO A 158 3.26 3.24 28.00
N GLU A 159 2.61 3.39 26.84
CA GLU A 159 1.18 3.73 26.73
C GLU A 159 0.24 2.52 26.79
N LEU A 160 0.77 1.28 26.72
CA LEU A 160 -0.04 0.06 26.87
C LEU A 160 -0.08 -0.47 28.32
N ILE A 161 0.56 0.22 29.26
CA ILE A 161 0.65 -0.18 30.68
C ILE A 161 -0.18 0.75 31.58
N SER A 162 -0.99 1.65 31.01
CA SER A 162 -1.89 2.51 31.77
C SER A 162 -3.36 2.12 31.61
#